data_a1d5262c0c409a831a854e0ed8af74df
#
_entry.id   a1d5262c0c409a831a854e0ed8af74df
#
_cell.length_a   1.000
_cell.length_b   1.000
_cell.length_c   1.000
_cell.angle_alpha   90.00
_cell.angle_beta   90.00
_cell.angle_gamma   90.00
#
_symmetry.space_group_name_H-M   'P 1'
#
loop_
_entity.id
_entity.type
_entity.pdbx_description
1 polymer ?
#
loop_
_entity_poly.entity_id
_entity_poly.type
_entity_poly.pdbx_seq_one_letter_code
_entity_poly.pdbx_strand_id
1 'polypeptide(L)'
;MSEEFRQPQVHNLHSPGHFVAEAAELGGPSMTVSTACSSSAKVFASASRWINHALVDAVLVGGIDSLCMSILYGFNSLELVSANMCRPFDRRRDGINIGEGAGYAILAREDLLPDARFRLLGYGESADAYHMSHPHPEGKGAVMAMGQALERAGLSPDDIDYVNLHGTASQANDRIEAQALAQTFTGHTQASSTKAWAGHALGAAGILEAVTTLEAMTHGMMPGTLNCDEPEPDSAYAVLTDNVDKPIRHAMSNSFGFGGNNAALIFGHAHD
;
A
#
# COMPACT_ATOMS: atom_id res chain seq x y z
N MET A 1 34.83 4.25 -8.68
CA MET A 1 34.06 3.78 -7.51
C MET A 1 35.05 3.05 -6.63
N SER A 2 35.27 3.46 -5.38
CA SER A 2 36.19 2.81 -4.44
C SER A 2 35.74 1.37 -4.14
N GLU A 3 36.66 0.51 -3.66
CA GLU A 3 36.30 -0.88 -3.32
C GLU A 3 35.21 -0.97 -2.24
N GLU A 4 35.13 0.01 -1.34
CA GLU A 4 34.07 0.14 -0.35
C GLU A 4 32.65 0.21 -0.95
N PHE A 5 32.51 0.77 -2.17
CA PHE A 5 31.24 0.84 -2.89
C PHE A 5 30.97 -0.37 -3.80
N ARG A 6 31.88 -1.33 -3.85
CA ARG A 6 31.74 -2.55 -4.67
C ARG A 6 31.27 -3.78 -3.90
N GLN A 7 30.77 -3.61 -2.67
CA GLN A 7 30.24 -4.74 -1.92
C GLN A 7 28.93 -5.23 -2.57
N PRO A 8 28.91 -6.46 -3.11
CA PRO A 8 27.70 -7.03 -3.73
C PRO A 8 26.49 -7.04 -2.77
N GLN A 9 26.76 -7.08 -1.48
CA GLN A 9 25.79 -7.04 -0.40
C GLN A 9 25.13 -5.67 -0.22
N VAL A 10 25.73 -4.57 -0.68
CA VAL A 10 25.22 -3.20 -0.47
C VAL A 10 24.43 -2.69 -1.68
N HIS A 11 24.73 -3.18 -2.89
CA HIS A 11 24.13 -2.69 -4.14
C HIS A 11 23.11 -3.66 -4.76
N ASN A 12 22.73 -4.69 -4.03
CA ASN A 12 21.74 -5.65 -4.46
C ASN A 12 20.39 -5.34 -3.78
N LEU A 13 19.30 -5.28 -4.54
CA LEU A 13 17.93 -5.09 -4.02
C LEU A 13 17.54 -6.16 -2.99
N HIS A 14 18.22 -7.31 -2.98
CA HIS A 14 17.99 -8.37 -2.03
C HIS A 14 18.74 -8.19 -0.69
N SER A 15 19.65 -7.23 -0.59
CA SER A 15 20.48 -7.01 0.60
C SER A 15 19.68 -6.73 1.87
N PRO A 16 18.61 -5.92 1.85
CA PRO A 16 17.76 -5.72 3.04
C PRO A 16 17.09 -7.01 3.50
N GLY A 17 16.61 -7.84 2.56
CA GLY A 17 16.00 -9.14 2.87
C GLY A 17 17.01 -10.12 3.48
N HIS A 18 18.24 -10.16 2.97
CA HIS A 18 19.34 -10.94 3.57
C HIS A 18 19.65 -10.50 5.00
N PHE A 19 19.83 -9.19 5.19
CA PHE A 19 20.12 -8.64 6.51
C PHE A 19 19.02 -9.01 7.54
N VAL A 20 17.76 -8.87 7.15
CA VAL A 20 16.63 -9.19 8.03
C VAL A 20 16.57 -10.70 8.31
N ALA A 21 16.78 -11.54 7.30
CA ALA A 21 16.79 -13.00 7.47
C ALA A 21 17.90 -13.44 8.44
N GLU A 22 19.09 -12.86 8.32
CA GLU A 22 20.23 -13.12 9.23
C GLU A 22 19.95 -12.60 10.64
N ALA A 23 19.49 -11.35 10.77
CA ALA A 23 19.23 -10.72 12.07
C ALA A 23 18.08 -11.39 12.85
N ALA A 24 17.09 -11.96 12.15
CA ALA A 24 15.98 -12.68 12.73
C ALA A 24 16.17 -14.22 12.76
N GLU A 25 17.36 -14.69 12.40
CA GLU A 25 17.73 -16.13 12.36
C GLU A 25 16.74 -16.98 11.52
N LEU A 26 16.26 -16.42 10.39
CA LEU A 26 15.31 -17.10 9.52
C LEU A 26 16.02 -18.08 8.58
N GLY A 27 15.68 -19.37 8.67
CA GLY A 27 16.29 -20.43 7.83
C GLY A 27 15.49 -20.80 6.59
N GLY A 28 14.36 -20.15 6.34
CA GLY A 28 13.48 -20.42 5.20
C GLY A 28 13.89 -19.71 3.91
N PRO A 29 13.14 -19.94 2.81
CA PRO A 29 13.39 -19.23 1.55
C PRO A 29 13.15 -17.73 1.71
N SER A 30 13.96 -16.93 1.00
CA SER A 30 13.86 -15.47 0.98
C SER A 30 13.67 -14.97 -0.45
N MET A 31 12.82 -13.98 -0.63
CA MET A 31 12.52 -13.38 -1.93
C MET A 31 12.33 -11.88 -1.79
N THR A 32 12.84 -11.13 -2.73
CA THR A 32 12.59 -9.69 -2.84
C THR A 32 11.62 -9.41 -3.98
N VAL A 33 10.58 -8.64 -3.68
CA VAL A 33 9.62 -8.13 -4.66
C VAL A 33 9.94 -6.65 -4.92
N SER A 34 10.15 -6.30 -6.19
CA SER A 34 10.43 -4.92 -6.61
C SER A 34 9.48 -4.56 -7.75
N THR A 35 8.36 -3.95 -7.39
CA THR A 35 7.28 -3.50 -8.29
C THR A 35 6.89 -2.05 -7.99
N ALA A 36 7.91 -1.20 -7.82
CA ALA A 36 7.75 0.21 -7.45
C ALA A 36 6.91 0.36 -6.16
N CYS A 37 5.94 1.27 -6.15
CA CYS A 37 5.18 1.62 -4.94
C CYS A 37 4.26 0.50 -4.43
N SER A 38 4.01 -0.56 -5.20
CA SER A 38 3.23 -1.72 -4.76
C SER A 38 4.07 -2.87 -4.18
N SER A 39 5.40 -2.71 -4.11
CA SER A 39 6.32 -3.79 -3.72
C SER A 39 5.96 -4.47 -2.40
N SER A 40 5.85 -3.71 -1.33
CA SER A 40 5.59 -4.25 0.01
C SER A 40 4.13 -4.62 0.28
N ALA A 41 3.19 -4.23 -0.58
CA ALA A 41 1.85 -4.81 -0.59
C ALA A 41 1.86 -6.21 -1.25
N LYS A 42 2.60 -6.40 -2.35
CA LYS A 42 2.67 -7.69 -3.06
C LYS A 42 3.39 -8.79 -2.29
N VAL A 43 4.20 -8.46 -1.28
CA VAL A 43 4.82 -9.49 -0.43
C VAL A 43 3.78 -10.27 0.37
N PHE A 44 2.65 -9.65 0.76
CA PHE A 44 1.54 -10.34 1.41
C PHE A 44 0.91 -11.39 0.50
N ALA A 45 0.69 -11.06 -0.76
CA ALA A 45 0.18 -12.00 -1.76
C ALA A 45 1.15 -13.18 -1.98
N SER A 46 2.45 -12.90 -2.05
CA SER A 46 3.49 -13.93 -2.19
C SER A 46 3.55 -14.84 -0.96
N ALA A 47 3.52 -14.26 0.24
CA ALA A 47 3.49 -15.00 1.50
C ALA A 47 2.25 -15.88 1.63
N SER A 48 1.07 -15.35 1.31
CA SER A 48 -0.18 -16.10 1.31
C SER A 48 -0.10 -17.31 0.37
N ARG A 49 0.46 -17.15 -0.84
CA ARG A 49 0.67 -18.28 -1.76
C ARG A 49 1.63 -19.32 -1.18
N TRP A 50 2.74 -18.91 -0.58
CA TRP A 50 3.70 -19.85 0.02
C TRP A 50 3.09 -20.66 1.17
N ILE A 51 2.33 -20.01 2.05
CA ILE A 51 1.65 -20.65 3.18
C ILE A 51 0.55 -21.60 2.67
N ASN A 52 -0.30 -21.15 1.73
CA ASN A 52 -1.39 -21.95 1.19
C ASN A 52 -0.92 -23.19 0.42
N HIS A 53 0.28 -23.13 -0.16
CA HIS A 53 0.91 -24.30 -0.81
C HIS A 53 1.81 -25.12 0.13
N ALA A 54 1.76 -24.86 1.44
CA ALA A 54 2.54 -25.54 2.45
C ALA A 54 4.07 -25.56 2.18
N LEU A 55 4.58 -24.50 1.53
CA LEU A 55 6.02 -24.31 1.32
C LEU A 55 6.69 -23.80 2.61
N VAL A 56 5.96 -23.04 3.39
CA VAL A 56 6.38 -22.49 4.69
C VAL A 56 5.16 -22.41 5.62
N ASP A 57 5.40 -22.37 6.91
CA ASP A 57 4.35 -22.22 7.92
C ASP A 57 4.05 -20.77 8.27
N ALA A 58 5.08 -19.92 8.22
CA ALA A 58 5.01 -18.49 8.47
C ALA A 58 6.02 -17.74 7.60
N VAL A 59 5.72 -16.46 7.33
CA VAL A 59 6.58 -15.56 6.56
C VAL A 59 6.68 -14.22 7.29
N LEU A 60 7.90 -13.74 7.49
CA LEU A 60 8.13 -12.35 7.81
C LEU A 60 8.03 -11.54 6.51
N VAL A 61 6.99 -10.76 6.36
CA VAL A 61 6.77 -9.84 5.24
C VAL A 61 7.16 -8.43 5.65
N GLY A 62 7.67 -7.64 4.70
CA GLY A 62 8.04 -6.27 5.02
C GLY A 62 8.48 -5.48 3.82
N GLY A 63 8.83 -4.25 4.06
CA GLY A 63 9.39 -3.34 3.08
C GLY A 63 10.20 -2.25 3.76
N ILE A 64 11.21 -1.79 3.05
CA ILE A 64 12.08 -0.71 3.48
C ILE A 64 12.40 0.15 2.26
N ASP A 65 12.39 1.44 2.45
CA ASP A 65 12.94 2.40 1.49
C ASP A 65 13.54 3.57 2.25
N SER A 66 14.62 4.13 1.73
CA SER A 66 15.32 5.25 2.35
C SER A 66 15.45 6.40 1.37
N LEU A 67 15.48 7.62 1.89
CA LEU A 67 15.71 8.80 1.09
C LEU A 67 17.09 8.73 0.41
N CYS A 68 17.09 8.83 -0.91
CA CYS A 68 18.32 8.94 -1.69
C CYS A 68 18.17 9.97 -2.82
N MET A 69 19.30 10.60 -3.16
CA MET A 69 19.31 11.70 -4.14
C MET A 69 18.87 11.25 -5.53
N SER A 70 19.19 10.01 -5.93
CA SER A 70 18.80 9.47 -7.25
C SER A 70 17.27 9.39 -7.39
N ILE A 71 16.56 9.01 -6.33
CA ILE A 71 15.10 8.98 -6.30
C ILE A 71 14.53 10.39 -6.30
N LEU A 72 15.05 11.28 -5.42
CA LEU A 72 14.58 12.66 -5.35
C LEU A 72 14.73 13.38 -6.70
N TYR A 73 15.89 13.29 -7.33
CA TYR A 73 16.11 13.88 -8.66
C TYR A 73 15.28 13.19 -9.74
N GLY A 74 15.13 11.87 -9.68
CA GLY A 74 14.31 11.11 -10.62
C GLY A 74 12.85 11.58 -10.61
N PHE A 75 12.21 11.63 -9.44
CA PHE A 75 10.83 12.12 -9.33
C PHE A 75 10.70 13.61 -9.62
N ASN A 76 11.69 14.42 -9.23
CA ASN A 76 11.70 15.84 -9.56
C ASN A 76 11.80 16.09 -11.08
N SER A 77 12.56 15.28 -11.81
CA SER A 77 12.65 15.38 -13.28
C SER A 77 11.36 15.01 -14.00
N LEU A 78 10.45 14.32 -13.33
CA LEU A 78 9.11 14.00 -13.80
C LEU A 78 8.07 15.06 -13.38
N GLU A 79 8.50 16.13 -12.70
CA GLU A 79 7.64 17.19 -12.17
C GLU A 79 6.56 16.67 -11.22
N LEU A 80 6.90 15.62 -10.43
CA LEU A 80 5.95 14.96 -9.53
C LEU A 80 6.15 15.33 -8.06
N VAL A 81 7.27 15.99 -7.72
CA VAL A 81 7.58 16.37 -6.34
C VAL A 81 6.98 17.74 -6.03
N SER A 82 6.20 17.81 -4.96
CA SER A 82 5.69 19.08 -4.44
C SER A 82 6.79 19.84 -3.68
N ALA A 83 6.86 21.15 -3.87
CA ALA A 83 7.67 22.05 -3.06
C ALA A 83 7.01 22.37 -1.70
N ASN A 84 5.75 22.00 -1.53
CA ASN A 84 4.94 22.21 -0.33
C ASN A 84 4.67 20.88 0.37
N MET A 85 4.00 20.90 1.52
CA MET A 85 3.47 19.69 2.13
C MET A 85 2.42 19.07 1.20
N CYS A 86 2.55 17.77 0.91
CA CYS A 86 1.61 17.11 0.02
C CYS A 86 0.20 17.08 0.64
N ARG A 87 -0.78 17.16 -0.24
CA ARG A 87 -2.19 17.27 0.12
C ARG A 87 -3.04 16.36 -0.76
N PRO A 88 -3.09 15.06 -0.46
CA PRO A 88 -3.86 14.11 -1.27
C PRO A 88 -5.31 14.55 -1.39
N PHE A 89 -5.89 14.39 -2.59
CA PHE A 89 -7.28 14.71 -2.93
C PHE A 89 -7.70 16.18 -2.76
N ASP A 90 -6.83 17.07 -2.29
CA ASP A 90 -7.09 18.51 -2.26
C ASP A 90 -7.02 19.09 -3.69
N ARG A 91 -7.89 20.05 -4.01
CA ARG A 91 -7.90 20.72 -5.32
C ARG A 91 -6.59 21.47 -5.66
N ARG A 92 -5.81 21.82 -4.63
CA ARG A 92 -4.52 22.52 -4.76
C ARG A 92 -3.33 21.57 -4.76
N ARG A 93 -3.57 20.24 -4.83
CA ARG A 93 -2.47 19.28 -4.86
C ARG A 93 -1.56 19.50 -6.06
N ASP A 94 -0.27 19.45 -5.83
CA ASP A 94 0.77 19.77 -6.82
C ASP A 94 1.87 18.72 -6.88
N GLY A 95 1.73 17.59 -6.19
CA GLY A 95 2.68 16.49 -6.22
C GLY A 95 2.89 15.80 -4.89
N ILE A 96 3.82 14.85 -4.91
CA ILE A 96 4.16 13.99 -3.78
C ILE A 96 5.26 14.62 -2.91
N ASN A 97 5.32 14.22 -1.63
CA ASN A 97 6.56 14.32 -0.86
C ASN A 97 7.15 12.93 -0.72
N ILE A 98 8.42 12.77 -1.08
CA ILE A 98 9.13 11.50 -0.88
C ILE A 98 9.40 11.32 0.61
N GLY A 99 9.00 10.16 1.13
CA GLY A 99 9.28 9.74 2.50
C GLY A 99 10.29 8.59 2.54
N GLU A 100 10.66 8.19 3.74
CA GLU A 100 11.41 6.98 4.02
C GLU A 100 10.76 6.22 5.17
N GLY A 101 10.96 4.91 5.23
CA GLY A 101 10.43 4.10 6.30
C GLY A 101 10.67 2.61 6.11
N ALA A 102 10.38 1.88 7.16
CA ALA A 102 10.39 0.42 7.14
C ALA A 102 9.23 -0.11 7.98
N GLY A 103 8.66 -1.22 7.57
CA GLY A 103 7.64 -1.92 8.32
C GLY A 103 7.74 -3.42 8.08
N TYR A 104 7.28 -4.19 9.06
CA TYR A 104 7.28 -5.64 9.00
C TYR A 104 6.03 -6.21 9.67
N ALA A 105 5.57 -7.34 9.17
CA ALA A 105 4.50 -8.13 9.75
C ALA A 105 4.81 -9.63 9.64
N ILE A 106 4.24 -10.43 10.53
CA ILE A 106 4.28 -11.88 10.41
C ILE A 106 2.94 -12.34 9.85
N LEU A 107 2.98 -13.06 8.74
CA LEU A 107 1.85 -13.77 8.17
C LEU A 107 2.10 -15.27 8.40
N ALA A 108 1.15 -15.95 9.04
CA ALA A 108 1.27 -17.38 9.34
C ALA A 108 -0.07 -18.08 9.17
N ARG A 109 -0.03 -19.42 9.19
CA ARG A 109 -1.25 -20.21 9.34
C ARG A 109 -1.94 -19.88 10.65
N GLU A 110 -3.27 -19.94 10.66
CA GLU A 110 -4.10 -19.61 11.80
C GLU A 110 -3.78 -20.45 13.05
N ASP A 111 -3.49 -21.74 12.87
CA ASP A 111 -3.15 -22.66 13.95
C ASP A 111 -1.83 -22.32 14.67
N LEU A 112 -0.96 -21.55 14.05
CA LEU A 112 0.33 -21.11 14.62
C LEU A 112 0.25 -19.77 15.35
N LEU A 113 -0.74 -18.96 15.05
CA LEU A 113 -0.99 -17.66 15.68
C LEU A 113 -2.44 -17.54 16.17
N PRO A 114 -2.86 -18.37 17.13
CA PRO A 114 -4.24 -18.38 17.61
C PRO A 114 -4.68 -17.05 18.24
N ASP A 115 -3.73 -16.28 18.76
CA ASP A 115 -3.98 -14.96 19.36
C ASP A 115 -3.80 -13.80 18.36
N ALA A 116 -3.68 -14.09 17.07
CA ALA A 116 -3.61 -13.05 16.06
C ALA A 116 -4.90 -12.19 16.08
N ARG A 117 -4.74 -10.88 16.08
CA ARG A 117 -5.88 -9.95 16.09
C ARG A 117 -6.53 -9.82 14.72
N PHE A 118 -5.77 -10.03 13.65
CA PHE A 118 -6.20 -9.79 12.29
C PHE A 118 -5.90 -10.95 11.37
N ARG A 119 -6.68 -11.02 10.28
CA ARG A 119 -6.47 -11.92 9.15
C ARG A 119 -6.27 -11.13 7.86
N LEU A 120 -5.43 -11.61 6.98
CA LEU A 120 -5.43 -11.24 5.57
C LEU A 120 -6.55 -12.05 4.89
N LEU A 121 -7.69 -11.41 4.63
CA LEU A 121 -8.87 -12.06 4.05
C LEU A 121 -8.75 -12.22 2.54
N GLY A 122 -8.15 -11.22 1.88
CA GLY A 122 -8.00 -11.23 0.44
C GLY A 122 -6.88 -10.33 -0.03
N TYR A 123 -6.41 -10.61 -1.24
CA TYR A 123 -5.47 -9.76 -1.95
C TYR A 123 -5.78 -9.76 -3.45
N GLY A 124 -5.47 -8.66 -4.10
CA GLY A 124 -5.57 -8.55 -5.55
C GLY A 124 -4.29 -7.97 -6.14
N GLU A 125 -3.93 -8.44 -7.31
CA GLU A 125 -2.76 -7.98 -8.05
C GLU A 125 -3.14 -7.80 -9.51
N SER A 126 -2.72 -6.69 -10.12
CA SER A 126 -2.96 -6.41 -11.53
C SER A 126 -1.79 -5.70 -12.18
N ALA A 127 -1.84 -5.60 -13.50
CA ALA A 127 -0.96 -4.75 -14.27
C ALA A 127 -1.79 -3.96 -15.29
N ASP A 128 -1.60 -2.64 -15.34
CA ASP A 128 -2.29 -1.75 -16.29
C ASP A 128 -1.90 -2.01 -17.74
N ALA A 129 -0.63 -2.39 -17.97
CA ALA A 129 -0.01 -2.54 -19.29
C ALA A 129 -0.24 -1.31 -20.19
N TYR A 130 -0.23 -0.11 -19.60
CA TYR A 130 -0.59 1.15 -20.27
C TYR A 130 0.60 2.09 -20.45
N HIS A 131 1.22 2.56 -19.34
CA HIS A 131 2.31 3.51 -19.36
C HIS A 131 3.26 3.28 -18.19
N MET A 132 4.55 3.69 -18.35
CA MET A 132 5.57 3.47 -17.32
C MET A 132 5.35 4.29 -16.03
N SER A 133 4.74 5.48 -16.12
CA SER A 133 4.58 6.41 -14.98
C SER A 133 3.15 6.95 -14.80
N HIS A 134 2.22 6.56 -15.64
CA HIS A 134 0.82 7.00 -15.55
C HIS A 134 -0.11 5.80 -15.41
N PRO A 135 -1.09 5.85 -14.51
CA PRO A 135 -2.10 4.81 -14.42
C PRO A 135 -2.98 4.79 -15.67
N HIS A 136 -3.66 3.66 -15.91
CA HIS A 136 -4.64 3.56 -16.96
C HIS A 136 -5.75 4.60 -16.75
N PRO A 137 -6.12 5.43 -17.77
CA PRO A 137 -7.03 6.57 -17.58
C PRO A 137 -8.42 6.19 -17.07
N GLU A 138 -8.86 4.96 -17.27
CA GLU A 138 -10.12 4.42 -16.75
C GLU A 138 -9.94 3.68 -15.41
N GLY A 139 -8.76 3.68 -14.81
CA GLY A 139 -8.48 2.99 -13.54
C GLY A 139 -8.59 1.46 -13.58
N LYS A 140 -8.50 0.85 -14.78
CA LYS A 140 -8.75 -0.60 -14.96
C LYS A 140 -7.94 -1.48 -14.02
N GLY A 141 -6.65 -1.21 -13.88
CA GLY A 141 -5.79 -2.01 -13.01
C GLY A 141 -6.18 -1.88 -11.53
N ALA A 142 -6.51 -0.67 -11.08
CA ALA A 142 -6.98 -0.44 -9.71
C ALA A 142 -8.29 -1.20 -9.44
N VAL A 143 -9.28 -1.08 -10.34
CA VAL A 143 -10.55 -1.82 -10.25
C VAL A 143 -10.32 -3.34 -10.23
N MET A 144 -9.43 -3.84 -11.10
CA MET A 144 -9.10 -5.27 -11.14
C MET A 144 -8.43 -5.74 -9.84
N ALA A 145 -7.50 -4.97 -9.28
CA ALA A 145 -6.83 -5.34 -8.04
C ALA A 145 -7.83 -5.36 -6.86
N MET A 146 -8.65 -4.33 -6.71
CA MET A 146 -9.71 -4.28 -5.69
C MET A 146 -10.72 -5.41 -5.86
N GLY A 147 -11.21 -5.65 -7.08
CA GLY A 147 -12.16 -6.72 -7.38
C GLY A 147 -11.62 -8.12 -7.06
N GLN A 148 -10.36 -8.41 -7.42
CA GLN A 148 -9.72 -9.68 -7.06
C GLN A 148 -9.53 -9.85 -5.54
N ALA A 149 -9.25 -8.76 -4.83
CA ALA A 149 -9.13 -8.80 -3.36
C ALA A 149 -10.48 -9.15 -2.72
N LEU A 150 -11.56 -8.52 -3.17
CA LEU A 150 -12.94 -8.80 -2.74
C LEU A 150 -13.35 -10.24 -3.05
N GLU A 151 -13.10 -10.71 -4.28
CA GLU A 151 -13.40 -12.09 -4.69
C GLU A 151 -12.69 -13.11 -3.80
N ARG A 152 -11.39 -12.94 -3.54
CA ARG A 152 -10.62 -13.84 -2.67
C ARG A 152 -11.05 -13.77 -1.20
N ALA A 153 -11.49 -12.63 -0.73
CA ALA A 153 -12.04 -12.48 0.61
C ALA A 153 -13.45 -13.07 0.75
N GLY A 154 -14.16 -13.32 -0.36
CA GLY A 154 -15.58 -13.70 -0.35
C GLY A 154 -16.48 -12.56 0.14
N LEU A 155 -16.05 -11.30 -0.02
CA LEU A 155 -16.74 -10.11 0.44
C LEU A 155 -17.30 -9.32 -0.74
N SER A 156 -18.43 -8.64 -0.48
CA SER A 156 -18.97 -7.62 -1.38
C SER A 156 -18.33 -6.25 -1.10
N PRO A 157 -18.41 -5.28 -2.03
CA PRO A 157 -17.96 -3.93 -1.76
C PRO A 157 -18.60 -3.28 -0.52
N ASP A 158 -19.86 -3.60 -0.22
CA ASP A 158 -20.60 -3.06 0.92
C ASP A 158 -20.14 -3.62 2.27
N ASP A 159 -19.33 -4.69 2.26
CA ASP A 159 -18.74 -5.25 3.48
C ASP A 159 -17.47 -4.50 3.91
N ILE A 160 -16.92 -3.61 3.07
CA ILE A 160 -15.72 -2.84 3.38
C ILE A 160 -16.08 -1.53 4.06
N ASP A 161 -15.69 -1.37 5.30
CA ASP A 161 -15.93 -0.15 6.09
C ASP A 161 -14.98 0.99 5.71
N TYR A 162 -13.70 0.66 5.43
CA TYR A 162 -12.64 1.64 5.20
C TYR A 162 -11.63 1.21 4.13
N VAL A 163 -11.19 2.17 3.32
CA VAL A 163 -10.09 2.00 2.36
C VAL A 163 -8.98 3.00 2.67
N ASN A 164 -7.78 2.50 2.99
CA ASN A 164 -6.56 3.29 2.99
C ASN A 164 -6.06 3.40 1.54
N LEU A 165 -6.11 4.61 1.01
CA LEU A 165 -5.86 4.91 -0.39
C LEU A 165 -4.38 4.97 -0.71
N HIS A 166 -4.04 4.66 -1.96
CA HIS A 166 -2.72 4.98 -2.47
C HIS A 166 -2.47 6.50 -2.43
N GLY A 167 -3.40 7.33 -2.82
CA GLY A 167 -3.54 8.76 -2.53
C GLY A 167 -2.25 9.55 -2.43
N THR A 168 -1.52 9.73 -3.54
CA THR A 168 -0.16 10.29 -3.54
C THR A 168 -0.09 11.81 -3.58
N ALA A 169 -1.21 12.50 -3.72
CA ALA A 169 -1.32 13.93 -4.03
C ALA A 169 -0.86 14.30 -5.46
N SER A 170 -0.58 13.33 -6.33
CA SER A 170 -0.39 13.63 -7.74
C SER A 170 -1.74 13.79 -8.43
N GLN A 171 -1.82 14.73 -9.39
CA GLN A 171 -3.07 15.02 -10.11
C GLN A 171 -3.68 13.77 -10.78
N ALA A 172 -2.83 12.96 -11.41
CA ALA A 172 -3.28 11.80 -12.17
C ALA A 172 -3.74 10.66 -11.24
N ASN A 173 -2.93 10.31 -10.22
CA ASN A 173 -3.26 9.19 -9.34
C ASN A 173 -4.56 9.43 -8.60
N ASP A 174 -4.69 10.55 -7.91
CA ASP A 174 -5.82 10.79 -7.01
C ASP A 174 -7.15 10.84 -7.78
N ARG A 175 -7.12 11.46 -8.98
CA ARG A 175 -8.30 11.48 -9.86
C ARG A 175 -8.69 10.08 -10.32
N ILE A 176 -7.72 9.28 -10.76
CA ILE A 176 -7.99 7.94 -11.31
C ILE A 176 -8.34 6.96 -10.18
N GLU A 177 -7.72 7.07 -9.01
CA GLU A 177 -8.09 6.29 -7.86
C GLU A 177 -9.52 6.59 -7.39
N ALA A 178 -9.92 7.88 -7.34
CA ALA A 178 -11.31 8.26 -7.04
C ALA A 178 -12.31 7.65 -8.04
N GLN A 179 -11.97 7.62 -9.34
CA GLN A 179 -12.79 6.96 -10.36
C GLN A 179 -12.87 5.45 -10.16
N ALA A 180 -11.77 4.80 -9.81
CA ALA A 180 -11.74 3.36 -9.53
C ALA A 180 -12.56 3.01 -8.29
N LEU A 181 -12.51 3.85 -7.24
CA LEU A 181 -13.35 3.69 -6.05
C LEU A 181 -14.84 3.81 -6.40
N ALA A 182 -15.23 4.82 -7.18
CA ALA A 182 -16.62 5.02 -7.59
C ALA A 182 -17.16 3.88 -8.48
N GLN A 183 -16.28 3.18 -9.21
CA GLN A 183 -16.63 1.98 -9.97
C GLN A 183 -16.75 0.73 -9.09
N THR A 184 -16.06 0.69 -7.95
CA THR A 184 -15.98 -0.49 -7.10
C THR A 184 -16.94 -0.42 -5.92
N PHE A 185 -17.11 0.75 -5.30
CA PHE A 185 -17.86 0.94 -4.05
C PHE A 185 -19.10 1.81 -4.26
N THR A 186 -20.12 1.58 -3.42
CA THR A 186 -21.43 2.26 -3.53
C THR A 186 -21.51 3.59 -2.75
N GLY A 187 -20.40 4.06 -2.16
CA GLY A 187 -20.33 5.32 -1.40
C GLY A 187 -20.60 5.20 0.11
N HIS A 188 -20.88 4.01 0.62
CA HIS A 188 -20.95 3.76 2.07
C HIS A 188 -19.56 3.53 2.68
N THR A 189 -18.62 3.01 1.89
CA THR A 189 -17.25 2.77 2.28
C THR A 189 -16.52 4.08 2.48
N GLN A 190 -15.92 4.27 3.63
CA GLN A 190 -15.11 5.46 3.91
C GLN A 190 -13.70 5.28 3.34
N ALA A 191 -13.07 6.36 2.90
CA ALA A 191 -11.75 6.29 2.32
C ALA A 191 -10.90 7.50 2.67
N SER A 192 -9.61 7.32 2.90
CA SER A 192 -8.65 8.41 3.13
C SER A 192 -7.25 8.04 2.71
N SER A 193 -6.39 9.03 2.53
CA SER A 193 -4.95 8.82 2.31
C SER A 193 -4.16 9.18 3.55
N THR A 194 -3.29 8.28 3.98
CA THR A 194 -2.35 8.50 5.09
C THR A 194 -0.98 8.98 4.64
N LYS A 195 -0.78 9.21 3.33
CA LYS A 195 0.52 9.61 2.76
C LYS A 195 1.01 10.97 3.18
N ALA A 196 0.12 11.90 3.48
CA ALA A 196 0.52 13.20 4.00
C ALA A 196 1.13 13.16 5.41
N TRP A 197 0.94 12.06 6.16
CA TRP A 197 1.53 11.85 7.48
C TRP A 197 2.99 11.38 7.41
N ALA A 198 3.32 10.52 6.44
CA ALA A 198 4.62 9.83 6.36
C ALA A 198 5.43 10.18 5.12
N GLY A 199 4.85 10.88 4.16
CA GLY A 199 5.37 10.97 2.81
C GLY A 199 5.16 9.65 2.03
N HIS A 200 5.50 9.67 0.75
CA HIS A 200 5.47 8.48 -0.08
C HIS A 200 6.77 7.68 0.07
N ALA A 201 6.76 6.66 0.91
CA ALA A 201 7.92 5.80 1.17
C ALA A 201 8.15 4.72 0.09
N LEU A 202 7.72 4.96 -1.13
CA LEU A 202 7.99 4.16 -2.35
C LEU A 202 7.75 2.65 -2.13
N GLY A 203 8.80 1.83 -2.21
CA GLY A 203 8.70 0.39 -2.03
C GLY A 203 8.23 -0.04 -0.64
N ALA A 204 8.45 0.78 0.39
CA ALA A 204 7.94 0.55 1.73
C ALA A 204 6.49 1.05 1.94
N ALA A 205 5.90 1.79 0.99
CA ALA A 205 4.58 2.41 1.19
C ALA A 205 3.50 1.37 1.55
N GLY A 206 3.44 0.25 0.84
CA GLY A 206 2.39 -0.76 1.05
C GLY A 206 2.39 -1.40 2.43
N ILE A 207 3.56 -1.67 3.04
CA ILE A 207 3.62 -2.20 4.40
C ILE A 207 3.27 -1.13 5.44
N LEU A 208 3.69 0.13 5.24
CA LEU A 208 3.33 1.22 6.14
C LEU A 208 1.83 1.47 6.13
N GLU A 209 1.20 1.44 4.95
CA GLU A 209 -0.24 1.58 4.79
C GLU A 209 -1.00 0.38 5.37
N ALA A 210 -0.49 -0.85 5.19
CA ALA A 210 -1.06 -2.03 5.81
C ALA A 210 -1.02 -1.93 7.35
N VAL A 211 0.12 -1.57 7.95
CA VAL A 211 0.27 -1.39 9.39
C VAL A 211 -0.65 -0.27 9.89
N THR A 212 -0.69 0.88 9.20
CA THR A 212 -1.60 1.98 9.55
C THR A 212 -3.07 1.55 9.50
N THR A 213 -3.43 0.74 8.51
CA THR A 213 -4.79 0.18 8.39
C THR A 213 -5.13 -0.75 9.58
N LEU A 214 -4.20 -1.62 9.97
CA LEU A 214 -4.37 -2.50 11.13
C LEU A 214 -4.46 -1.72 12.45
N GLU A 215 -3.68 -0.64 12.59
CA GLU A 215 -3.78 0.25 13.76
C GLU A 215 -5.12 1.02 13.76
N ALA A 216 -5.59 1.50 12.61
CA ALA A 216 -6.93 2.09 12.49
C ALA A 216 -8.03 1.12 12.94
N MET A 217 -7.96 -0.14 12.53
CA MET A 217 -8.86 -1.20 12.97
C MET A 217 -8.74 -1.46 14.49
N THR A 218 -7.52 -1.48 15.02
CA THR A 218 -7.27 -1.69 16.47
C THR A 218 -7.93 -0.62 17.31
N HIS A 219 -7.86 0.63 16.87
CA HIS A 219 -8.37 1.77 17.62
C HIS A 219 -9.82 2.14 17.28
N GLY A 220 -10.42 1.49 16.27
CA GLY A 220 -11.77 1.83 15.81
C GLY A 220 -11.85 3.28 15.29
N MET A 221 -10.80 3.75 14.62
CA MET A 221 -10.69 5.13 14.15
C MET A 221 -10.22 5.16 12.70
N MET A 222 -11.02 5.71 11.82
CA MET A 222 -10.69 5.96 10.42
C MET A 222 -9.93 7.29 10.34
N PRO A 223 -8.64 7.30 9.91
CA PRO A 223 -7.89 8.55 9.81
C PRO A 223 -8.42 9.42 8.67
N GLY A 224 -8.42 10.74 8.88
CA GLY A 224 -8.68 11.71 7.83
C GLY A 224 -7.48 11.90 6.91
N THR A 225 -7.74 12.47 5.75
CA THR A 225 -6.70 12.85 4.78
C THR A 225 -6.07 14.16 5.19
N LEU A 226 -4.87 14.11 5.77
CA LEU A 226 -4.16 15.29 6.25
C LEU A 226 -3.88 16.27 5.09
N ASN A 227 -4.02 17.56 5.36
CA ASN A 227 -3.85 18.67 4.42
C ASN A 227 -4.89 18.73 3.29
N CYS A 228 -5.95 17.93 3.32
CA CYS A 228 -7.06 18.03 2.39
C CYS A 228 -8.10 19.03 2.93
N ASP A 229 -7.76 20.33 2.91
CA ASP A 229 -8.64 21.39 3.42
C ASP A 229 -9.77 21.74 2.44
N GLU A 230 -9.50 21.59 1.14
CA GLU A 230 -10.42 21.88 0.06
C GLU A 230 -10.46 20.68 -0.91
N PRO A 231 -11.27 19.64 -0.60
CA PRO A 231 -11.40 18.47 -1.47
C PRO A 231 -11.74 18.86 -2.92
N GLU A 232 -11.27 18.06 -3.89
CA GLU A 232 -11.58 18.26 -5.32
C GLU A 232 -13.11 18.25 -5.52
N PRO A 233 -13.74 19.37 -5.98
CA PRO A 233 -15.20 19.47 -6.05
C PRO A 233 -15.85 18.43 -6.96
N ASP A 234 -15.16 18.08 -8.07
CA ASP A 234 -15.64 17.14 -9.07
C ASP A 234 -15.03 15.73 -8.88
N SER A 235 -14.54 15.43 -7.68
CA SER A 235 -14.02 14.10 -7.38
C SER A 235 -15.12 13.05 -7.53
N ALA A 236 -14.81 11.96 -8.22
CA ALA A 236 -15.75 10.86 -8.40
C ALA A 236 -16.07 10.12 -7.07
N TYR A 237 -15.22 10.27 -6.05
CA TYR A 237 -15.39 9.66 -4.73
C TYR A 237 -14.97 10.64 -3.63
N ALA A 238 -15.80 10.75 -2.59
CA ALA A 238 -15.50 11.60 -1.44
C ALA A 238 -14.50 10.90 -0.51
N VAL A 239 -13.52 11.66 -0.01
CA VAL A 239 -12.58 11.19 1.00
C VAL A 239 -12.84 11.83 2.35
N LEU A 240 -12.49 11.13 3.43
CA LEU A 240 -12.50 11.71 4.78
C LEU A 240 -11.42 12.79 4.88
N THR A 241 -11.80 13.96 5.39
CA THR A 241 -10.88 15.07 5.72
C THR A 241 -10.50 15.05 7.20
N ASP A 242 -11.39 14.54 8.03
CA ASP A 242 -11.24 14.47 9.48
C ASP A 242 -11.23 13.01 9.95
N ASN A 243 -10.66 12.77 11.13
CA ASN A 243 -10.73 11.47 11.78
C ASN A 243 -12.18 11.14 12.17
N VAL A 244 -12.56 9.89 11.98
CA VAL A 244 -13.88 9.38 12.33
C VAL A 244 -13.74 8.20 13.29
N ASP A 245 -14.23 8.36 14.51
CA ASP A 245 -14.31 7.27 15.50
C ASP A 245 -15.46 6.33 15.12
N LYS A 246 -15.12 5.19 14.54
CA LYS A 246 -16.07 4.17 14.14
C LYS A 246 -15.35 2.82 14.05
N PRO A 247 -15.94 1.74 14.60
CA PRO A 247 -15.38 0.39 14.42
C PRO A 247 -15.24 0.03 12.95
N ILE A 248 -14.12 -0.63 12.63
CA ILE A 248 -13.78 -1.09 11.29
C ILE A 248 -13.70 -2.62 11.35
N ARG A 249 -14.65 -3.31 10.74
CA ARG A 249 -14.64 -4.79 10.64
C ARG A 249 -13.72 -5.26 9.53
N HIS A 250 -13.90 -4.68 8.34
CA HIS A 250 -13.10 -4.98 7.17
C HIS A 250 -12.50 -3.71 6.60
N ALA A 251 -11.22 -3.73 6.35
CA ALA A 251 -10.52 -2.62 5.71
C ALA A 251 -9.71 -3.09 4.50
N MET A 252 -9.63 -2.22 3.49
CA MET A 252 -8.78 -2.41 2.32
C MET A 252 -7.60 -1.43 2.36
N SER A 253 -6.44 -1.86 1.86
CA SER A 253 -5.28 -1.02 1.63
C SER A 253 -4.85 -1.12 0.18
N ASN A 254 -4.77 0.02 -0.53
CA ASN A 254 -4.43 0.11 -1.93
C ASN A 254 -2.98 0.57 -2.14
N SER A 255 -2.29 -0.05 -3.08
CA SER A 255 -0.95 0.35 -3.50
C SER A 255 -0.84 0.27 -5.02
N PHE A 256 -0.69 1.41 -5.67
CA PHE A 256 -0.60 1.51 -7.13
C PHE A 256 0.78 2.02 -7.54
N GLY A 257 1.52 1.21 -8.29
CA GLY A 257 2.92 1.48 -8.61
C GLY A 257 3.15 1.88 -10.05
N PHE A 258 4.21 2.63 -10.29
CA PHE A 258 4.73 2.88 -11.63
C PHE A 258 4.96 1.55 -12.37
N GLY A 259 4.85 1.59 -13.70
CA GLY A 259 4.78 0.39 -14.54
C GLY A 259 3.38 -0.25 -14.52
N GLY A 260 2.39 0.38 -13.84
CA GLY A 260 1.03 -0.12 -13.75
C GLY A 260 0.87 -1.32 -12.81
N ASN A 261 1.82 -1.55 -11.92
CA ASN A 261 1.75 -2.64 -10.95
C ASN A 261 0.88 -2.25 -9.76
N ASN A 262 -0.29 -2.85 -9.65
CA ASN A 262 -1.27 -2.55 -8.60
C ASN A 262 -1.41 -3.70 -7.62
N ALA A 263 -1.74 -3.37 -6.37
CA ALA A 263 -2.09 -4.31 -5.32
C ALA A 263 -3.19 -3.72 -4.44
N ALA A 264 -4.08 -4.59 -3.94
CA ALA A 264 -5.06 -4.29 -2.91
C ALA A 264 -5.04 -5.43 -1.88
N LEU A 265 -5.08 -5.09 -0.60
CA LEU A 265 -5.11 -6.03 0.51
C LEU A 265 -6.39 -5.82 1.31
N ILE A 266 -7.04 -6.90 1.77
CA ILE A 266 -8.20 -6.81 2.67
C ILE A 266 -7.87 -7.50 3.98
N PHE A 267 -8.08 -6.77 5.06
CA PHE A 267 -7.90 -7.22 6.44
C PHE A 267 -9.26 -7.29 7.17
N GLY A 268 -9.40 -8.25 8.06
CA GLY A 268 -10.52 -8.37 8.99
C GLY A 268 -10.04 -8.82 10.36
N HIS A 269 -10.91 -8.73 11.38
CA HIS A 269 -10.60 -9.26 12.70
C HIS A 269 -10.56 -10.79 12.67
N ALA A 270 -9.70 -11.40 13.50
CA ALA A 270 -9.49 -12.84 13.51
C ALA A 270 -10.65 -13.62 14.14
N HIS A 271 -11.47 -12.96 14.94
CA HIS A 271 -12.52 -13.59 15.77
C HIS A 271 -13.94 -13.10 15.43
N ASP A 272 -14.13 -12.52 14.24
CA ASP A 272 -15.45 -12.12 13.71
C ASP A 272 -16.09 -13.24 12.89
#